data_67fef0bd455797e00ef760c388d95260
#
_entry.id   67fef0bd455797e00ef760c388d95260
#
_cell.length_a   1.000
_cell.length_b   1.000
_cell.length_c   1.000
_cell.angle_alpha   90.00
_cell.angle_beta   90.00
_cell.angle_gamma   90.00
#
_symmetry.space_group_name_H-M   'P 1'
#
loop_
_entity.id
_entity.type
_entity.pdbx_description
1 polymer ?
#
loop_
_entity_poly.entity_id
_entity_poly.type
_entity_poly.pdbx_seq_one_letter_code
_entity_poly.pdbx_strand_id
1 'polypeptide(L)'
;MGGTKATVLAVDDDALCLDSMRALLEADGRTVLTATSGRAALALATRLRPDLIVLDYAMPEMTGLEVLQALRKAGDQVPVILLSAKSDPYDRAAGYASGADVCIGKGEDSAVLRAAIARHLDRGGPSAPRSEFPGLVVDWSTWTCIVDGEEGHLPPRLFRLLGALASRPGMVLRKEQLIGQVWGLNSDVYNRAVDNAVVELRRLIGDRGPTPRLIHTVRGVGYKFEPMP
;
A
#
# COMPACT_ATOMS: atom_id res chain seq x y z
N MET A 1 -20.90 -12.12 13.01
CA MET A 1 -19.96 -12.86 12.15
C MET A 1 -18.60 -12.18 12.32
N GLY A 2 -17.65 -12.85 12.99
CA GLY A 2 -16.36 -12.27 13.32
C GLY A 2 -15.49 -12.16 12.05
N GLY A 3 -15.33 -10.95 11.55
CA GLY A 3 -14.31 -10.69 10.52
C GLY A 3 -12.93 -11.06 11.08
N THR A 4 -12.11 -11.74 10.30
CA THR A 4 -10.71 -12.03 10.65
C THR A 4 -10.01 -10.72 10.95
N LYS A 5 -9.48 -10.61 12.19
CA LYS A 5 -8.70 -9.43 12.60
C LYS A 5 -7.46 -9.33 11.72
N ALA A 6 -7.21 -8.16 11.16
CA ALA A 6 -6.00 -7.95 10.37
C ALA A 6 -4.75 -8.13 11.23
N THR A 7 -3.74 -8.81 10.68
CA THR A 7 -2.48 -9.12 11.33
C THR A 7 -1.41 -8.12 10.93
N VAL A 8 -0.83 -7.41 11.91
CA VAL A 8 0.27 -6.45 11.71
C VAL A 8 1.54 -7.00 12.30
N LEU A 9 2.63 -7.01 11.53
CA LEU A 9 3.96 -7.32 12.02
C LEU A 9 4.67 -6.01 12.39
N ALA A 10 4.96 -5.81 13.67
CA ALA A 10 5.76 -4.72 14.19
C ALA A 10 7.22 -5.15 14.33
N VAL A 11 8.15 -4.36 13.79
CA VAL A 11 9.58 -4.67 13.75
C VAL A 11 10.38 -3.48 14.27
N ASP A 12 11.08 -3.68 15.36
CA ASP A 12 11.95 -2.68 15.99
C ASP A 12 12.94 -3.42 16.90
N ASP A 13 14.21 -3.01 17.00
CA ASP A 13 15.17 -3.63 17.88
C ASP A 13 14.98 -3.21 19.35
N ASP A 14 14.24 -2.14 19.60
CA ASP A 14 13.86 -1.68 20.93
C ASP A 14 12.55 -2.36 21.40
N ALA A 15 12.67 -3.17 22.47
CA ALA A 15 11.53 -3.87 23.06
C ALA A 15 10.44 -2.92 23.60
N LEU A 16 10.81 -1.74 24.11
CA LEU A 16 9.85 -0.75 24.63
C LEU A 16 9.04 -0.14 23.47
N CYS A 17 9.68 0.11 22.32
CA CYS A 17 9.01 0.54 21.11
C CYS A 17 8.01 -0.53 20.63
N LEU A 18 8.42 -1.81 20.63
CA LEU A 18 7.53 -2.92 20.26
C LEU A 18 6.34 -3.05 21.19
N ASP A 19 6.54 -2.95 22.50
CA ASP A 19 5.45 -3.04 23.49
C ASP A 19 4.45 -1.87 23.31
N SER A 20 4.96 -0.68 23.06
CA SER A 20 4.12 0.51 22.78
C SER A 20 3.32 0.34 21.49
N MET A 21 3.95 -0.12 20.42
CA MET A 21 3.26 -0.40 19.15
C MET A 21 2.23 -1.52 19.30
N ARG A 22 2.58 -2.58 20.04
CA ARG A 22 1.64 -3.67 20.31
C ARG A 22 0.41 -3.16 21.04
N ALA A 23 0.58 -2.44 22.15
CA ALA A 23 -0.54 -1.89 22.92
C ALA A 23 -1.44 -0.99 22.07
N LEU A 24 -0.84 -0.14 21.23
CA LEU A 24 -1.54 0.73 20.30
C LEU A 24 -2.41 -0.05 19.32
N LEU A 25 -1.85 -1.06 18.69
CA LEU A 25 -2.48 -1.81 17.60
C LEU A 25 -3.54 -2.81 18.11
N GLU A 26 -3.28 -3.43 19.28
CA GLU A 26 -4.25 -4.32 19.94
C GLU A 26 -5.47 -3.53 20.43
N ALA A 27 -5.28 -2.31 20.92
CA ALA A 27 -6.39 -1.41 21.28
C ALA A 27 -7.28 -1.09 20.06
N ASP A 28 -6.71 -1.07 18.86
CA ASP A 28 -7.44 -0.91 17.59
C ASP A 28 -8.02 -2.24 17.06
N GLY A 29 -7.97 -3.30 17.86
CA GLY A 29 -8.55 -4.60 17.52
C GLY A 29 -7.74 -5.42 16.52
N ARG A 30 -6.44 -5.13 16.30
CA ARG A 30 -5.55 -5.86 15.39
C ARG A 30 -4.90 -7.04 16.09
N THR A 31 -4.47 -8.04 15.32
CA THR A 31 -3.54 -9.08 15.79
C THR A 31 -2.12 -8.59 15.54
N VAL A 32 -1.25 -8.64 16.57
CA VAL A 32 0.09 -8.09 16.45
C VAL A 32 1.14 -9.21 16.58
N LEU A 33 2.01 -9.29 15.58
CA LEU A 33 3.26 -10.07 15.62
C LEU A 33 4.41 -9.10 15.86
N THR A 34 5.44 -9.52 16.55
CA THR A 34 6.62 -8.69 16.81
C THR A 34 7.90 -9.39 16.41
N ALA A 35 8.86 -8.62 15.90
CA ALA A 35 10.22 -9.07 15.61
C ALA A 35 11.22 -8.02 16.08
N THR A 36 12.32 -8.46 16.70
CA THR A 36 13.40 -7.60 17.21
C THR A 36 14.58 -7.49 16.25
N SER A 37 14.48 -8.04 15.05
CA SER A 37 15.54 -7.98 14.03
C SER A 37 14.98 -8.17 12.63
N GLY A 38 15.73 -7.68 11.62
CA GLY A 38 15.35 -7.83 10.23
C GLY A 38 15.22 -9.29 9.77
N ARG A 39 16.12 -10.18 10.25
CA ARG A 39 16.05 -11.62 9.94
C ARG A 39 14.79 -12.27 10.50
N ALA A 40 14.43 -11.96 11.74
CA ALA A 40 13.21 -12.46 12.36
C ALA A 40 11.96 -11.93 11.62
N ALA A 41 11.98 -10.66 11.20
CA ALA A 41 10.92 -10.05 10.41
C ALA A 41 10.69 -10.79 9.08
N LEU A 42 11.75 -11.07 8.31
CA LEU A 42 11.66 -11.81 7.06
C LEU A 42 11.11 -13.23 7.26
N ALA A 43 11.57 -13.94 8.29
CA ALA A 43 11.09 -15.28 8.62
C ALA A 43 9.60 -15.28 8.98
N LEU A 44 9.15 -14.30 9.78
CA LEU A 44 7.75 -14.14 10.16
C LEU A 44 6.87 -13.73 8.97
N ALA A 45 7.32 -12.79 8.14
CA ALA A 45 6.61 -12.36 6.95
C ALA A 45 6.34 -13.52 5.99
N THR A 46 7.36 -14.33 5.72
CA THR A 46 7.23 -15.51 4.84
C THR A 46 6.28 -16.56 5.42
N ARG A 47 6.38 -16.84 6.74
CA ARG A 47 5.63 -17.92 7.39
C ARG A 47 4.18 -17.56 7.68
N LEU A 48 3.94 -16.34 8.19
CA LEU A 48 2.66 -15.93 8.75
C LEU A 48 1.89 -14.95 7.87
N ARG A 49 2.51 -14.45 6.81
CA ARG A 49 1.92 -13.54 5.82
C ARG A 49 1.06 -12.44 6.45
N PRO A 50 1.66 -11.50 7.18
CA PRO A 50 0.92 -10.40 7.79
C PRO A 50 0.25 -9.52 6.73
N ASP A 51 -0.85 -8.87 7.10
CA ASP A 51 -1.57 -7.95 6.23
C ASP A 51 -0.84 -6.61 6.05
N LEU A 52 0.08 -6.27 7.00
CA LEU A 52 0.88 -5.04 6.99
C LEU A 52 2.13 -5.24 7.87
N ILE A 53 3.23 -4.59 7.51
CA ILE A 53 4.45 -4.51 8.31
C ILE A 53 4.70 -3.05 8.71
N VAL A 54 4.88 -2.80 10.01
CA VAL A 54 5.47 -1.56 10.54
C VAL A 54 6.92 -1.86 10.85
N LEU A 55 7.84 -1.18 10.19
CA LEU A 55 9.25 -1.54 10.14
C LEU A 55 10.12 -0.37 10.54
N ASP A 56 10.95 -0.56 11.56
CA ASP A 56 11.98 0.41 11.89
C ASP A 56 13.05 0.49 10.80
N TYR A 57 13.45 1.72 10.48
CA TYR A 57 14.52 2.00 9.52
C TYR A 57 15.90 1.56 10.04
N ALA A 58 16.22 1.88 11.27
CA ALA A 58 17.55 1.75 11.85
C ALA A 58 17.61 0.60 12.85
N MET A 59 17.95 -0.59 12.38
CA MET A 59 18.18 -1.77 13.22
C MET A 59 19.60 -2.30 13.05
N PRO A 60 20.18 -2.93 14.09
CA PRO A 60 21.46 -3.63 14.00
C PRO A 60 21.45 -4.76 12.97
N GLU A 61 22.59 -5.08 12.39
CA GLU A 61 22.84 -6.17 11.44
C GLU A 61 22.09 -6.05 10.10
N MET A 62 20.82 -5.68 10.11
CA MET A 62 19.99 -5.55 8.91
C MET A 62 19.03 -4.38 9.07
N THR A 63 19.21 -3.34 8.28
CA THR A 63 18.37 -2.14 8.27
C THR A 63 16.98 -2.43 7.73
N GLY A 64 16.00 -1.59 8.08
CA GLY A 64 14.65 -1.71 7.52
C GLY A 64 14.61 -1.61 5.99
N LEU A 65 15.51 -0.83 5.39
CA LEU A 65 15.61 -0.78 3.92
C LEU A 65 16.05 -2.12 3.33
N GLU A 66 17.01 -2.80 3.94
CA GLU A 66 17.47 -4.11 3.47
C GLU A 66 16.38 -5.17 3.63
N VAL A 67 15.62 -5.13 4.75
CA VAL A 67 14.43 -5.99 4.93
C VAL A 67 13.41 -5.74 3.82
N LEU A 68 13.07 -4.48 3.56
CA LEU A 68 12.13 -4.09 2.52
C LEU A 68 12.58 -4.54 1.13
N GLN A 69 13.85 -4.32 0.78
CA GLN A 69 14.43 -4.77 -0.49
C GLN A 69 14.39 -6.30 -0.63
N ALA A 70 14.67 -7.03 0.46
CA ALA A 70 14.59 -8.50 0.47
C ALA A 70 13.15 -8.99 0.23
N LEU A 71 12.14 -8.38 0.87
CA LEU A 71 10.73 -8.68 0.64
C LEU A 71 10.35 -8.44 -0.83
N ARG A 72 10.67 -7.27 -1.38
CA ARG A 72 10.37 -6.93 -2.79
C ARG A 72 11.09 -7.84 -3.79
N LYS A 73 12.35 -8.20 -3.52
CA LYS A 73 13.12 -9.16 -4.33
C LYS A 73 12.51 -10.57 -4.30
N ALA A 74 11.94 -10.98 -3.17
CA ALA A 74 11.20 -12.24 -3.05
C ALA A 74 9.80 -12.20 -3.69
N GLY A 75 9.39 -11.07 -4.29
CA GLY A 75 8.05 -10.87 -4.86
C GLY A 75 6.98 -10.57 -3.80
N ASP A 76 7.35 -10.45 -2.54
CA ASP A 76 6.40 -10.11 -1.47
C ASP A 76 6.06 -8.62 -1.55
N GLN A 77 4.77 -8.35 -1.69
CA GLN A 77 4.21 -7.01 -1.87
C GLN A 77 3.39 -6.56 -0.64
N VAL A 78 3.60 -7.20 0.51
CA VAL A 78 2.96 -6.78 1.76
C VAL A 78 3.16 -5.27 1.98
N PRO A 79 2.12 -4.51 2.37
CA PRO A 79 2.27 -3.10 2.68
C PRO A 79 3.27 -2.87 3.80
N VAL A 80 4.22 -1.94 3.60
CA VAL A 80 5.26 -1.61 4.58
C VAL A 80 5.19 -0.13 4.93
N ILE A 81 4.97 0.15 6.22
CA ILE A 81 5.15 1.47 6.83
C ILE A 81 6.53 1.50 7.44
N LEU A 82 7.41 2.35 6.92
CA LEU A 82 8.77 2.53 7.43
C LEU A 82 8.78 3.62 8.49
N LEU A 83 9.31 3.32 9.68
CA LEU A 83 9.51 4.29 10.75
C LEU A 83 10.96 4.76 10.75
N SER A 84 11.21 6.07 10.74
CA SER A 84 12.55 6.65 10.78
C SER A 84 12.69 7.57 11.99
N ALA A 85 13.84 7.51 12.67
CA ALA A 85 14.16 8.40 13.79
C ALA A 85 14.37 9.86 13.35
N LYS A 86 14.70 10.09 12.07
CA LYS A 86 14.90 11.40 11.48
C LYS A 86 13.85 11.65 10.41
N SER A 87 13.25 12.83 10.45
CA SER A 87 12.44 13.40 9.37
C SER A 87 13.33 13.85 8.19
N ASP A 88 14.45 13.17 7.94
CA ASP A 88 15.36 13.49 6.85
C ASP A 88 14.68 13.19 5.51
N PRO A 89 14.59 14.17 4.61
CA PRO A 89 14.04 13.95 3.27
C PRO A 89 14.75 12.85 2.48
N TYR A 90 16.04 12.63 2.71
CA TYR A 90 16.83 11.58 2.06
C TYR A 90 16.41 10.18 2.50
N ASP A 91 16.17 9.97 3.81
CA ASP A 91 15.71 8.68 4.34
C ASP A 91 14.31 8.34 3.80
N ARG A 92 13.42 9.33 3.72
CA ARG A 92 12.09 9.16 3.12
C ARG A 92 12.18 8.82 1.63
N ALA A 93 13.02 9.53 0.88
CA ALA A 93 13.22 9.26 -0.54
C ALA A 93 13.80 7.86 -0.78
N ALA A 94 14.77 7.43 0.03
CA ALA A 94 15.34 6.08 -0.02
C ALA A 94 14.30 5.01 0.32
N GLY A 95 13.46 5.25 1.35
CA GLY A 95 12.35 4.36 1.71
C GLY A 95 11.36 4.15 0.56
N TYR A 96 10.90 5.24 -0.05
CA TYR A 96 9.97 5.15 -1.19
C TYR A 96 10.62 4.50 -2.42
N ALA A 97 11.89 4.83 -2.72
CA ALA A 97 12.63 4.22 -3.82
C ALA A 97 12.82 2.70 -3.62
N SER A 98 12.94 2.25 -2.36
CA SER A 98 13.03 0.84 -1.99
C SER A 98 11.67 0.12 -1.96
N GLY A 99 10.57 0.84 -2.17
CA GLY A 99 9.22 0.27 -2.25
C GLY A 99 8.42 0.32 -0.95
N ALA A 100 8.77 1.20 0.00
CA ALA A 100 7.92 1.50 1.15
C ALA A 100 6.61 2.16 0.69
N ASP A 101 5.53 1.83 1.37
CA ASP A 101 4.22 2.39 1.07
C ASP A 101 4.00 3.72 1.79
N VAL A 102 4.57 3.86 2.99
CA VAL A 102 4.59 5.10 3.80
C VAL A 102 5.88 5.17 4.58
N CYS A 103 6.41 6.39 4.74
CA CYS A 103 7.51 6.69 5.66
C CYS A 103 7.01 7.69 6.72
N ILE A 104 7.15 7.34 8.00
CA ILE A 104 6.69 8.14 9.16
C ILE A 104 7.87 8.37 10.10
N GLY A 105 7.99 9.58 10.65
CA GLY A 105 8.96 9.87 11.71
C GLY A 105 8.56 9.24 13.05
N LYS A 106 9.49 8.58 13.76
CA LYS A 106 9.23 8.00 15.10
C LYS A 106 8.74 9.05 16.14
N GLY A 107 8.96 10.34 15.91
CA GLY A 107 8.45 11.41 16.77
C GLY A 107 7.10 11.99 16.35
N GLU A 108 6.47 11.47 15.31
CA GLU A 108 5.14 11.90 14.89
C GLU A 108 4.06 11.36 15.84
N ASP A 109 2.91 12.05 15.91
CA ASP A 109 1.77 11.62 16.73
C ASP A 109 1.33 10.20 16.34
N SER A 110 1.05 9.36 17.32
CA SER A 110 0.54 8.00 17.12
C SER A 110 -0.73 7.96 16.25
N ALA A 111 -1.49 9.04 16.20
CA ALA A 111 -2.64 9.18 15.31
C ALA A 111 -2.24 9.12 13.83
N VAL A 112 -1.03 9.59 13.46
CA VAL A 112 -0.52 9.52 12.08
C VAL A 112 -0.25 8.06 11.70
N LEU A 113 0.40 7.30 12.60
CA LEU A 113 0.65 5.87 12.39
C LEU A 113 -0.69 5.09 12.30
N ARG A 114 -1.64 5.34 13.21
CA ARG A 114 -2.97 4.73 13.17
C ARG A 114 -3.70 5.00 11.86
N ALA A 115 -3.70 6.25 11.42
CA ALA A 115 -4.34 6.64 10.15
C ALA A 115 -3.68 5.96 8.94
N ALA A 116 -2.35 5.85 8.93
CA ALA A 116 -1.62 5.16 7.89
C ALA A 116 -1.94 3.66 7.87
N ILE A 117 -1.97 3.01 9.03
CA ILE A 117 -2.32 1.58 9.17
C ILE A 117 -3.76 1.33 8.74
N ALA A 118 -4.73 2.10 9.28
CA ALA A 118 -6.12 1.98 8.91
C ALA A 118 -6.30 2.09 7.40
N ARG A 119 -5.70 3.09 6.78
CA ARG A 119 -5.74 3.32 5.34
C ARG A 119 -5.19 2.15 4.52
N HIS A 120 -4.16 1.44 5.02
CA HIS A 120 -3.55 0.32 4.32
C HIS A 120 -4.25 -1.00 4.58
N LEU A 121 -4.91 -1.12 5.73
CA LEU A 121 -5.74 -2.27 6.07
C LEU A 121 -7.21 -2.10 5.65
N ASP A 122 -7.71 -0.86 5.61
CA ASP A 122 -9.00 -0.53 5.00
C ASP A 122 -8.82 -0.63 3.49
N ARG A 123 -9.20 -1.75 2.97
CA ARG A 123 -9.16 -2.10 1.55
C ARG A 123 -10.04 -1.14 0.78
N GLY A 124 -9.49 0.00 0.37
CA GLY A 124 -10.21 1.09 -0.32
C GLY A 124 -10.64 0.73 -1.74
N GLY A 125 -11.30 -0.43 -1.86
CA GLY A 125 -12.00 -0.85 -3.05
C GLY A 125 -13.50 -0.48 -2.98
N PRO A 126 -14.28 -0.76 -4.00
CA PRO A 126 -15.74 -0.74 -3.97
C PRO A 126 -16.28 -1.55 -2.81
N SER A 127 -17.45 -1.19 -2.28
CA SER A 127 -18.07 -1.88 -1.13
C SER A 127 -18.40 -3.35 -1.38
N ALA A 128 -18.37 -3.83 -2.62
CA ALA A 128 -18.48 -5.24 -2.98
C ALA A 128 -17.10 -5.92 -2.89
N PRO A 129 -17.01 -7.15 -2.32
CA PRO A 129 -15.75 -7.88 -2.22
C PRO A 129 -15.15 -8.22 -3.59
N ARG A 130 -15.99 -8.35 -4.61
CA ARG A 130 -15.60 -8.64 -6.00
C ARG A 130 -16.33 -7.70 -6.94
N SER A 131 -15.62 -7.20 -7.94
CA SER A 131 -16.18 -6.35 -9.00
C SER A 131 -15.78 -6.88 -10.37
N GLU A 132 -16.72 -6.85 -11.30
CA GLU A 132 -16.52 -7.29 -12.68
C GLU A 132 -16.68 -6.10 -13.63
N PHE A 133 -15.67 -5.91 -14.47
CA PHE A 133 -15.60 -4.87 -15.49
C PHE A 133 -15.25 -5.51 -16.84
N PRO A 134 -15.47 -4.84 -17.96
CA PRO A 134 -15.07 -5.37 -19.27
C PRO A 134 -13.59 -5.76 -19.33
N GLY A 135 -13.31 -7.09 -19.42
CA GLY A 135 -11.97 -7.64 -19.44
C GLY A 135 -11.21 -7.61 -18.11
N LEU A 136 -11.85 -7.21 -16.99
CA LEU A 136 -11.20 -7.13 -15.68
C LEU A 136 -12.15 -7.58 -14.57
N VAL A 137 -11.75 -8.60 -13.82
CA VAL A 137 -12.40 -8.99 -12.58
C VAL A 137 -11.44 -8.69 -11.43
N VAL A 138 -11.91 -8.02 -10.39
CA VAL A 138 -11.08 -7.66 -9.22
C VAL A 138 -11.71 -8.24 -7.97
N ASP A 139 -10.94 -9.01 -7.21
CA ASP A 139 -11.28 -9.40 -5.85
C ASP A 139 -10.56 -8.46 -4.87
N TRP A 140 -11.31 -7.54 -4.30
CA TRP A 140 -10.80 -6.55 -3.37
C TRP A 140 -10.39 -7.15 -2.03
N SER A 141 -10.93 -8.34 -1.70
CA SER A 141 -10.65 -9.02 -0.44
C SER A 141 -9.33 -9.77 -0.45
N THR A 142 -8.96 -10.35 -1.59
CA THR A 142 -7.73 -11.14 -1.78
C THR A 142 -6.62 -10.37 -2.49
N TRP A 143 -6.90 -9.15 -2.97
CA TRP A 143 -5.98 -8.33 -3.77
C TRP A 143 -5.56 -8.99 -5.08
N THR A 144 -6.45 -9.78 -5.66
CA THR A 144 -6.21 -10.47 -6.94
C THR A 144 -7.06 -9.86 -8.04
N CYS A 145 -6.63 -10.05 -9.28
CA CYS A 145 -7.41 -9.68 -10.45
C CYS A 145 -7.28 -10.75 -11.54
N ILE A 146 -8.29 -10.80 -12.40
CA ILE A 146 -8.28 -11.58 -13.63
C ILE A 146 -8.41 -10.60 -14.78
N VAL A 147 -7.46 -10.62 -15.69
CA VAL A 147 -7.38 -9.72 -16.85
C VAL A 147 -7.55 -10.55 -18.12
N ASP A 148 -8.60 -10.27 -18.88
CA ASP A 148 -8.96 -11.01 -20.10
C ASP A 148 -8.97 -12.55 -19.92
N GLY A 149 -9.38 -13.02 -18.72
CA GLY A 149 -9.48 -14.43 -18.36
C GLY A 149 -8.22 -15.04 -17.73
N GLU A 150 -7.12 -14.32 -17.66
CA GLU A 150 -5.87 -14.77 -17.04
C GLU A 150 -5.65 -14.10 -15.65
N GLU A 151 -5.08 -14.86 -14.71
CA GLU A 151 -4.75 -14.31 -13.40
C GLU A 151 -3.69 -13.22 -13.51
N GLY A 152 -4.04 -12.02 -13.08
CA GLY A 152 -3.20 -10.83 -13.10
C GLY A 152 -2.70 -10.46 -11.71
N HIS A 153 -1.49 -9.92 -11.63
CA HIS A 153 -0.93 -9.42 -10.39
C HIS A 153 -0.68 -7.92 -10.51
N LEU A 154 -1.28 -7.15 -9.61
CA LEU A 154 -1.04 -5.72 -9.49
C LEU A 154 -0.16 -5.44 -8.27
N PRO A 155 0.93 -4.66 -8.41
CA PRO A 155 1.63 -4.12 -7.26
C PRO A 155 0.66 -3.41 -6.31
N PRO A 156 0.83 -3.49 -4.98
CA PRO A 156 -0.12 -2.95 -4.01
C PRO A 156 -0.48 -1.50 -4.23
N ARG A 157 0.47 -0.68 -4.65
CA ARG A 157 0.23 0.73 -4.98
C ARG A 157 -0.69 0.90 -6.17
N LEU A 158 -0.53 0.09 -7.22
CA LEU A 158 -1.40 0.13 -8.39
C LEU A 158 -2.77 -0.45 -8.11
N PHE A 159 -2.85 -1.47 -7.24
CA PHE A 159 -4.12 -2.01 -6.78
C PHE A 159 -4.91 -0.95 -5.98
N ARG A 160 -4.25 -0.19 -5.09
CA ARG A 160 -4.86 0.95 -4.40
C ARG A 160 -5.29 2.06 -5.34
N LEU A 161 -4.49 2.36 -6.36
CA LEU A 161 -4.85 3.35 -7.38
C LEU A 161 -6.11 2.92 -8.14
N LEU A 162 -6.19 1.64 -8.51
CA LEU A 162 -7.40 1.06 -9.11
C LEU A 162 -8.59 1.17 -8.15
N GLY A 163 -8.41 0.80 -6.88
CA GLY A 163 -9.45 0.90 -5.86
C GLY A 163 -9.96 2.32 -5.64
N ALA A 164 -9.06 3.30 -5.56
CA ALA A 164 -9.42 4.71 -5.42
C ALA A 164 -10.26 5.21 -6.61
N LEU A 165 -9.91 4.80 -7.82
CA LEU A 165 -10.62 5.15 -9.04
C LEU A 165 -11.96 4.41 -9.14
N ALA A 166 -11.97 3.08 -8.91
CA ALA A 166 -13.15 2.22 -9.05
C ALA A 166 -14.19 2.41 -7.94
N SER A 167 -13.82 2.96 -6.79
CA SER A 167 -14.77 3.28 -5.72
C SER A 167 -15.71 4.44 -6.05
N ARG A 168 -15.40 5.22 -7.10
CA ARG A 168 -16.19 6.38 -7.54
C ARG A 168 -16.34 6.41 -9.06
N PRO A 169 -17.05 5.43 -9.66
CA PRO A 169 -17.23 5.38 -11.10
C PRO A 169 -17.87 6.66 -11.64
N GLY A 170 -17.41 7.13 -12.79
CA GLY A 170 -17.89 8.36 -13.43
C GLY A 170 -17.35 9.66 -12.83
N MET A 171 -16.74 9.62 -11.61
CA MET A 171 -16.20 10.82 -10.98
C MET A 171 -14.74 11.06 -11.41
N VAL A 172 -14.43 12.32 -11.72
CA VAL A 172 -13.06 12.75 -12.01
C VAL A 172 -12.31 12.96 -10.69
N LEU A 173 -11.23 12.21 -10.47
CA LEU A 173 -10.31 12.41 -9.37
C LEU A 173 -9.11 13.23 -9.83
N ARG A 174 -8.85 14.35 -9.13
CA ARG A 174 -7.67 15.18 -9.40
C ARG A 174 -6.40 14.44 -8.98
N LYS A 175 -5.27 14.78 -9.59
CA LYS A 175 -3.98 14.14 -9.27
C LYS A 175 -3.61 14.30 -7.79
N GLU A 176 -3.87 15.46 -7.21
CA GLU A 176 -3.62 15.74 -5.78
C GLU A 176 -4.47 14.83 -4.87
N GLN A 177 -5.71 14.55 -5.26
CA GLN A 177 -6.59 13.63 -4.53
C GLN A 177 -6.07 12.19 -4.62
N LEU A 178 -5.61 11.77 -5.81
CA LEU A 178 -4.99 10.46 -6.01
C LEU A 178 -3.68 10.34 -5.23
N ILE A 179 -2.84 11.37 -5.23
CA ILE A 179 -1.63 11.42 -4.40
C ILE A 179 -2.02 11.23 -2.93
N GLY A 180 -2.92 12.05 -2.41
CA GLY A 180 -3.40 11.95 -1.04
C GLY A 180 -3.96 10.57 -0.69
N GLN A 181 -4.69 9.90 -1.59
CA GLN A 181 -5.31 8.59 -1.35
C GLN A 181 -4.37 7.40 -1.51
N VAL A 182 -3.39 7.46 -2.41
CA VAL A 182 -2.53 6.33 -2.78
C VAL A 182 -1.13 6.44 -2.18
N TRP A 183 -0.55 7.65 -2.11
CA TRP A 183 0.81 7.90 -1.61
C TRP A 183 0.86 8.57 -0.24
N GLY A 184 -0.16 9.30 0.19
CA GLY A 184 -0.23 10.02 1.47
C GLY A 184 -0.24 11.53 1.30
N LEU A 185 -0.82 12.22 2.30
CA LEU A 185 -0.99 13.69 2.28
C LEU A 185 0.35 14.45 2.33
N ASN A 186 1.39 13.84 2.90
CA ASN A 186 2.73 14.42 3.04
C ASN A 186 3.75 13.81 2.06
N SER A 187 3.30 13.26 0.94
CA SER A 187 4.21 12.68 -0.04
C SER A 187 4.78 13.79 -0.94
N ASP A 188 6.11 13.85 -1.08
CA ASP A 188 6.80 14.65 -2.11
C ASP A 188 6.61 14.08 -3.53
N VAL A 189 5.50 13.36 -3.73
CA VAL A 189 5.16 12.74 -5.00
C VAL A 189 4.58 13.79 -5.93
N TYR A 190 5.25 14.03 -7.01
CA TYR A 190 4.82 14.95 -8.06
C TYR A 190 3.73 14.32 -8.94
N ASN A 191 2.92 15.17 -9.55
CA ASN A 191 1.86 14.79 -10.50
C ASN A 191 2.32 13.79 -11.59
N ARG A 192 3.60 13.85 -11.97
CA ARG A 192 4.20 12.94 -12.95
C ARG A 192 4.24 11.48 -12.47
N ALA A 193 4.34 11.23 -11.16
CA ALA A 193 4.31 9.87 -10.62
C ALA A 193 2.91 9.24 -10.73
N VAL A 194 1.86 10.04 -10.62
CA VAL A 194 0.47 9.60 -10.87
C VAL A 194 0.31 9.20 -12.33
N ASP A 195 0.82 10.03 -13.25
CA ASP A 195 0.74 9.76 -14.69
C ASP A 195 1.44 8.44 -15.04
N ASN A 196 2.64 8.23 -14.52
CA ASN A 196 3.39 6.98 -14.70
C ASN A 196 2.65 5.78 -14.10
N ALA A 197 2.09 5.92 -12.90
CA ALA A 197 1.33 4.86 -12.26
C ALA A 197 0.07 4.49 -13.04
N VAL A 198 -0.64 5.47 -13.60
CA VAL A 198 -1.81 5.22 -14.46
C VAL A 198 -1.41 4.52 -15.76
N VAL A 199 -0.30 4.92 -16.37
CA VAL A 199 0.22 4.24 -17.58
C VAL A 199 0.54 2.78 -17.28
N GLU A 200 1.23 2.52 -16.17
CA GLU A 200 1.58 1.17 -15.76
C GLU A 200 0.33 0.35 -15.37
N LEU A 201 -0.59 0.95 -14.62
CA LEU A 201 -1.86 0.31 -14.26
C LEU A 201 -2.64 -0.12 -15.50
N ARG A 202 -2.84 0.80 -16.47
CA ARG A 202 -3.50 0.48 -17.75
C ARG A 202 -2.82 -0.68 -18.46
N ARG A 203 -1.49 -0.69 -18.44
CA ARG A 203 -0.70 -1.78 -19.02
C ARG A 203 -1.02 -3.12 -18.38
N LEU A 204 -1.13 -3.19 -17.08
CA LEU A 204 -1.33 -4.43 -16.31
C LEU A 204 -2.78 -4.92 -16.34
N ILE A 205 -3.76 -4.01 -16.43
CA ILE A 205 -5.19 -4.39 -16.51
C ILE A 205 -5.72 -4.53 -17.95
N GLY A 206 -4.82 -4.56 -18.95
CA GLY A 206 -5.24 -4.73 -20.36
C GLY A 206 -5.94 -3.52 -20.97
N ASP A 207 -5.93 -2.35 -20.33
CA ASP A 207 -6.58 -1.10 -20.79
C ASP A 207 -5.66 -0.29 -21.72
N ARG A 208 -5.12 -0.96 -22.78
CA ARG A 208 -4.05 -0.47 -23.68
C ARG A 208 -4.61 -0.01 -25.03
N GLY A 209 -5.63 0.72 -25.13
CA GLY A 209 -6.12 1.19 -26.42
C GLY A 209 -5.86 2.68 -26.66
N PRO A 210 -5.98 3.16 -27.89
CA PRO A 210 -6.09 4.59 -28.16
C PRO A 210 -7.31 5.18 -27.46
N THR A 211 -8.32 4.34 -27.20
CA THR A 211 -9.51 4.65 -26.41
C THR A 211 -9.55 3.70 -25.20
N PRO A 212 -9.13 4.16 -23.99
CA PRO A 212 -9.19 3.35 -22.79
C PRO A 212 -10.63 2.90 -22.48
N ARG A 213 -10.78 1.64 -22.04
CA ARG A 213 -12.11 1.07 -21.70
C ARG A 213 -12.53 1.36 -20.26
N LEU A 214 -11.56 1.54 -19.37
CA LEU A 214 -11.78 1.61 -17.91
C LEU A 214 -11.32 2.93 -17.31
N ILE A 215 -10.09 3.36 -17.58
CA ILE A 215 -9.51 4.55 -16.96
C ILE A 215 -9.36 5.63 -18.03
N HIS A 216 -10.08 6.73 -17.89
CA HIS A 216 -10.08 7.85 -18.83
C HIS A 216 -9.27 9.02 -18.30
N THR A 217 -8.50 9.66 -19.18
CA THR A 217 -7.75 10.88 -18.85
C THR A 217 -8.63 12.11 -19.11
N VAL A 218 -8.82 12.92 -18.08
CA VAL A 218 -9.44 14.24 -18.21
C VAL A 218 -8.32 15.28 -18.24
N ARG A 219 -8.00 15.77 -19.43
CA ARG A 219 -6.86 16.67 -19.66
C ARG A 219 -6.88 17.88 -18.74
N GLY A 220 -5.76 18.19 -18.11
CA GLY A 220 -5.61 19.30 -17.19
C GLY A 220 -6.25 19.11 -15.80
N VAL A 221 -6.99 18.00 -15.56
CA VAL A 221 -7.71 17.76 -14.31
C VAL A 221 -7.21 16.50 -13.60
N GLY A 222 -7.30 15.33 -14.23
CA GLY A 222 -6.97 14.06 -13.59
C GLY A 222 -7.49 12.84 -14.33
N TYR A 223 -8.00 11.88 -13.60
CA TYR A 223 -8.44 10.59 -14.13
C TYR A 223 -9.83 10.22 -13.65
N LYS A 224 -10.54 9.47 -14.46
CA LYS A 224 -11.89 8.97 -14.20
C LYS A 224 -11.93 7.46 -14.49
N PHE A 225 -12.56 6.69 -13.63
CA PHE A 225 -12.89 5.29 -13.90
C PHE A 225 -14.32 5.22 -14.43
N GLU A 226 -14.47 4.77 -15.64
CA GLU A 226 -15.76 4.67 -16.30
C GLU A 226 -15.74 3.47 -17.24
N PRO A 227 -16.18 2.28 -16.76
CA PRO A 227 -16.26 1.09 -17.59
C PRO A 227 -17.19 1.37 -18.76
N MET A 228 -16.68 1.30 -19.98
CA MET A 228 -17.51 1.34 -21.19
C MET A 228 -17.94 -0.11 -21.52
N PRO A 229 -19.19 -0.31 -21.94
CA PRO A 229 -19.70 -1.63 -22.32
C PRO A 229 -18.94 -2.26 -23.48
#